data_a6eea1ca0a94ec3c594e59b3399540af
#
_entry.id   a6eea1ca0a94ec3c594e59b3399540af
#
_cell.length_a   1.000
_cell.length_b   1.000
_cell.length_c   1.000
_cell.angle_alpha   90.00
_cell.angle_beta   90.00
_cell.angle_gamma   90.00
#
_symmetry.space_group_name_H-M   'P 1'
#
loop_
_entity.id
_entity.type
_entity.pdbx_description
1 polymer ?
#
loop_
_entity_poly.entity_id
_entity_poly.type
_entity_poly.pdbx_seq_one_letter_code
_entity_poly.pdbx_strand_id
1 'polypeptide(L)'
;MEYSLEAFTQALTARRYTPEAPLILLVNEENSFKKAIADYLAESFTTVGLAIEVRSLPWVEYTAALAAGNFDLYYGEVRLSADWRLTSLLGTGGSLNYGRWTNPQTDQLIAALGASEDRAAAMQALCAHLLTEAPILPLCFKSTSVLSQAGVLEGLTPTAAEPFYNLESFTVHLRGENAS
;
A
#
# COMPACT_ATOMS: atom_id res chain seq x y z
N MET A 1 10.60 8.65 -11.80
CA MET A 1 11.73 7.70 -11.64
C MET A 1 11.63 6.73 -12.80
N GLU A 2 12.68 6.62 -13.59
CA GLU A 2 12.69 5.70 -14.72
C GLU A 2 13.14 4.32 -14.22
N TYR A 3 12.43 3.26 -14.62
CA TYR A 3 12.82 1.89 -14.27
C TYR A 3 14.07 1.51 -15.05
N SER A 4 15.12 1.09 -14.35
CA SER A 4 16.35 0.60 -14.96
C SER A 4 16.89 -0.61 -14.21
N LEU A 5 16.78 -1.78 -14.84
CA LEU A 5 17.32 -3.02 -14.32
C LEU A 5 18.85 -2.94 -14.19
N GLU A 6 19.49 -2.28 -15.14
CA GLU A 6 20.95 -2.07 -15.15
C GLU A 6 21.39 -1.21 -13.95
N ALA A 7 20.69 -0.09 -13.69
CA ALA A 7 21.00 0.77 -12.55
C ALA A 7 20.80 0.03 -11.21
N PHE A 8 19.78 -0.83 -11.10
CA PHE A 8 19.56 -1.65 -9.92
C PHE A 8 20.71 -2.67 -9.72
N THR A 9 21.10 -3.38 -10.76
CA THR A 9 22.22 -4.34 -10.73
C THR A 9 23.53 -3.65 -10.37
N GLN A 10 23.79 -2.47 -10.94
CA GLN A 10 24.96 -1.66 -10.59
C GLN A 10 24.93 -1.23 -9.11
N ALA A 11 23.77 -0.84 -8.57
CA ALA A 11 23.62 -0.47 -7.17
C ALA A 11 23.89 -1.64 -6.22
N LEU A 12 23.41 -2.85 -6.53
CA LEU A 12 23.70 -4.06 -5.77
C LEU A 12 25.22 -4.35 -5.75
N THR A 13 25.85 -4.29 -6.91
CA THR A 13 27.29 -4.52 -7.08
C THR A 13 28.11 -3.48 -6.32
N ALA A 14 27.77 -2.20 -6.44
CA ALA A 14 28.46 -1.10 -5.78
C ALA A 14 28.38 -1.20 -4.23
N ARG A 15 27.27 -1.68 -3.72
CA ARG A 15 27.05 -1.91 -2.28
C ARG A 15 27.59 -3.24 -1.79
N ARG A 16 28.10 -4.09 -2.69
CA ARG A 16 28.54 -5.46 -2.40
C ARG A 16 27.49 -6.26 -1.64
N TYR A 17 26.22 -6.03 -2.01
CA TYR A 17 25.09 -6.68 -1.35
C TYR A 17 24.94 -8.11 -1.89
N THR A 18 25.40 -9.06 -1.09
CA THR A 18 25.32 -10.50 -1.39
C THR A 18 24.76 -11.19 -0.14
N PRO A 19 23.43 -11.34 -0.03
CA PRO A 19 22.84 -12.02 1.11
C PRO A 19 23.28 -13.50 1.15
N GLU A 20 23.58 -14.01 2.34
CA GLU A 20 23.99 -15.42 2.55
C GLU A 20 22.83 -16.39 2.32
N ALA A 21 21.57 -15.91 2.44
CA ALA A 21 20.34 -16.65 2.23
C ALA A 21 19.35 -15.83 1.41
N PRO A 22 18.36 -16.46 0.75
CA PRO A 22 17.28 -15.75 0.11
C PRO A 22 16.56 -14.78 1.08
N LEU A 23 16.18 -13.59 0.58
CA LEU A 23 15.37 -12.66 1.35
C LEU A 23 13.93 -13.19 1.47
N ILE A 24 13.34 -13.09 2.63
CA ILE A 24 11.98 -13.54 2.89
C ILE A 24 10.99 -12.45 2.52
N LEU A 25 10.15 -12.69 1.50
CA LEU A 25 8.99 -11.88 1.16
C LEU A 25 7.72 -12.52 1.76
N LEU A 26 7.22 -11.94 2.83
CA LEU A 26 6.03 -12.42 3.51
C LEU A 26 4.75 -11.94 2.81
N VAL A 27 3.81 -12.86 2.55
CA VAL A 27 2.51 -12.56 1.93
C VAL A 27 1.39 -13.35 2.57
N ASN A 28 0.18 -12.76 2.62
CA ASN A 28 -1.02 -13.44 3.08
C ASN A 28 -1.55 -14.38 1.99
N GLU A 29 -1.79 -15.65 2.30
CA GLU A 29 -2.16 -16.69 1.32
C GLU A 29 -3.60 -16.63 0.84
N GLU A 30 -4.54 -16.07 1.65
CA GLU A 30 -5.94 -15.97 1.26
C GLU A 30 -6.17 -14.95 0.14
N ASN A 31 -5.17 -14.13 -0.18
CA ASN A 31 -5.25 -13.15 -1.25
C ASN A 31 -4.43 -13.59 -2.46
N SER A 32 -5.09 -14.28 -3.40
CA SER A 32 -4.45 -14.80 -4.62
C SER A 32 -3.80 -13.71 -5.49
N PHE A 33 -4.36 -12.50 -5.51
CA PHE A 33 -3.77 -11.37 -6.23
C PHE A 33 -2.44 -10.93 -5.62
N LYS A 34 -2.37 -10.79 -4.29
CA LYS A 34 -1.12 -10.45 -3.60
C LYS A 34 -0.07 -11.52 -3.79
N LYS A 35 -0.50 -12.80 -3.71
CA LYS A 35 0.40 -13.93 -3.92
C LYS A 35 1.00 -13.91 -5.33
N ALA A 36 0.19 -13.73 -6.36
CA ALA A 36 0.67 -13.67 -7.75
C ALA A 36 1.67 -12.53 -7.96
N ILE A 37 1.44 -11.36 -7.35
CA ILE A 37 2.39 -10.24 -7.42
C ILE A 37 3.68 -10.56 -6.65
N ALA A 38 3.59 -11.19 -5.48
CA ALA A 38 4.78 -11.57 -4.71
C ALA A 38 5.65 -12.59 -5.48
N ASP A 39 5.02 -13.58 -6.12
CA ASP A 39 5.70 -14.56 -6.96
C ASP A 39 6.38 -13.88 -8.17
N TYR A 40 5.69 -12.95 -8.85
CA TYR A 40 6.24 -12.16 -9.95
C TYR A 40 7.44 -11.28 -9.52
N LEU A 41 7.34 -10.64 -8.36
CA LEU A 41 8.44 -9.84 -7.81
C LEU A 41 9.65 -10.73 -7.49
N ALA A 42 9.44 -11.87 -6.86
CA ALA A 42 10.52 -12.81 -6.54
C ALA A 42 11.24 -13.31 -7.80
N GLU A 43 10.50 -13.66 -8.85
CA GLU A 43 11.05 -14.02 -10.15
C GLU A 43 11.86 -12.87 -10.75
N SER A 44 11.30 -11.65 -10.74
CA SER A 44 11.96 -10.46 -11.28
C SER A 44 13.27 -10.15 -10.55
N PHE A 45 13.31 -10.24 -9.23
CA PHE A 45 14.54 -10.04 -8.45
C PHE A 45 15.58 -11.13 -8.69
N THR A 46 15.14 -12.36 -8.92
CA THR A 46 16.05 -13.47 -9.25
C THR A 46 16.80 -13.22 -10.56
N THR A 47 16.19 -12.55 -11.54
CA THR A 47 16.85 -12.22 -12.81
C THR A 47 18.03 -11.26 -12.64
N VAL A 48 18.09 -10.53 -11.54
CA VAL A 48 19.20 -9.61 -11.21
C VAL A 48 20.12 -10.15 -10.11
N GLY A 49 19.99 -11.44 -9.81
CA GLY A 49 20.88 -12.13 -8.88
C GLY A 49 20.48 -11.96 -7.40
N LEU A 50 19.27 -11.47 -7.10
CA LEU A 50 18.76 -11.35 -5.75
C LEU A 50 17.70 -12.43 -5.50
N ALA A 51 18.06 -13.48 -4.79
CA ALA A 51 17.14 -14.57 -4.45
C ALA A 51 16.11 -14.12 -3.41
N ILE A 52 14.83 -14.38 -3.69
CA ILE A 52 13.71 -14.10 -2.78
C ILE A 52 12.90 -15.37 -2.57
N GLU A 53 12.67 -15.71 -1.30
CA GLU A 53 11.73 -16.74 -0.86
C GLU A 53 10.38 -16.11 -0.57
N VAL A 54 9.34 -16.46 -1.33
CA VAL A 54 7.96 -16.04 -1.03
C VAL A 54 7.41 -16.95 0.05
N ARG A 55 7.18 -16.40 1.24
CA ARG A 55 6.55 -17.09 2.35
C ARG A 55 5.08 -16.70 2.46
N SER A 56 4.23 -17.60 1.98
CA SER A 56 2.77 -17.44 1.98
C SER A 56 2.20 -18.05 3.26
N LEU A 57 1.49 -17.25 4.07
CA LEU A 57 0.97 -17.68 5.37
C LEU A 57 -0.53 -17.34 5.51
N PRO A 58 -1.30 -18.18 6.22
CA PRO A 58 -2.65 -17.85 6.67
C PRO A 58 -2.66 -16.54 7.49
N TRP A 59 -3.78 -15.83 7.49
CA TRP A 59 -3.89 -14.51 8.11
C TRP A 59 -3.35 -14.44 9.54
N VAL A 60 -3.67 -15.42 10.37
CA VAL A 60 -3.23 -15.45 11.78
C VAL A 60 -1.72 -15.59 11.87
N GLU A 61 -1.13 -16.49 11.10
CA GLU A 61 0.32 -16.71 11.08
C GLU A 61 1.05 -15.54 10.42
N TYR A 62 0.48 -14.98 9.34
CA TYR A 62 1.00 -13.81 8.67
C TYR A 62 1.09 -12.62 9.63
N THR A 63 0.03 -12.32 10.38
CA THR A 63 0.04 -11.20 11.34
C THR A 63 0.98 -11.45 12.51
N ALA A 64 1.11 -12.69 12.98
CA ALA A 64 2.07 -13.06 14.01
C ALA A 64 3.52 -12.90 13.52
N ALA A 65 3.81 -13.31 12.27
CA ALA A 65 5.13 -13.14 11.66
C ALA A 65 5.47 -11.65 11.45
N LEU A 66 4.50 -10.82 11.05
CA LEU A 66 4.68 -9.36 10.97
C LEU A 66 5.04 -8.75 12.34
N ALA A 67 4.30 -9.12 13.38
CA ALA A 67 4.56 -8.63 14.73
C ALA A 67 5.93 -9.07 15.27
N ALA A 68 6.34 -10.29 14.95
CA ALA A 68 7.66 -10.83 15.34
C ALA A 68 8.82 -10.23 14.52
N GLY A 69 8.56 -9.68 13.32
CA GLY A 69 9.58 -9.18 12.39
C GLY A 69 10.32 -10.30 11.65
N ASN A 70 9.68 -11.44 11.42
CA ASN A 70 10.26 -12.62 10.76
C ASN A 70 10.15 -12.52 9.24
N PHE A 71 10.70 -11.45 8.65
CA PHE A 71 10.71 -11.17 7.22
C PHE A 71 11.79 -10.14 6.88
N ASP A 72 12.18 -10.07 5.62
CA ASP A 72 12.98 -8.99 5.05
C ASP A 72 12.08 -7.98 4.32
N LEU A 73 11.07 -8.51 3.62
CA LEU A 73 10.04 -7.75 2.92
C LEU A 73 8.66 -8.31 3.27
N TYR A 74 7.63 -7.50 3.24
CA TYR A 74 6.26 -7.98 3.32
C TYR A 74 5.34 -7.25 2.33
N TYR A 75 4.38 -7.97 1.78
CA TYR A 75 3.36 -7.39 0.94
C TYR A 75 2.11 -7.09 1.77
N GLY A 76 1.97 -5.83 2.16
CA GLY A 76 0.84 -5.33 2.93
C GLY A 76 -0.21 -4.63 2.08
N GLU A 77 -1.37 -4.42 2.68
CA GLU A 77 -2.42 -3.54 2.19
C GLU A 77 -2.86 -2.66 3.35
N VAL A 78 -2.95 -1.36 3.11
CA VAL A 78 -3.40 -0.41 4.11
C VAL A 78 -4.50 0.47 3.53
N ARG A 79 -5.55 0.70 4.31
CA ARG A 79 -6.56 1.70 4.00
C ARG A 79 -6.13 3.01 4.64
N LEU A 80 -5.77 3.97 3.82
CA LEU A 80 -5.45 5.32 4.29
C LEU A 80 -6.73 6.07 4.62
N SER A 81 -6.66 6.95 5.62
CA SER A 81 -7.71 7.91 5.93
C SER A 81 -7.80 8.98 4.84
N ALA A 82 -8.94 9.67 4.74
CA ALA A 82 -9.15 10.72 3.75
C ALA A 82 -8.14 11.87 3.85
N ASP A 83 -7.61 12.11 5.04
CA ASP A 83 -6.59 13.10 5.34
C ASP A 83 -5.15 12.58 5.19
N TRP A 84 -4.97 11.38 4.60
CA TRP A 84 -3.66 10.75 4.35
C TRP A 84 -2.77 10.70 5.59
N ARG A 85 -3.31 10.27 6.70
CA ARG A 85 -2.59 10.17 7.97
C ARG A 85 -1.63 8.97 7.94
N LEU A 86 -0.34 9.25 7.74
CA LEU A 86 0.71 8.24 7.57
C LEU A 86 1.44 7.87 8.88
N THR A 87 1.09 8.49 10.01
CA THR A 87 1.77 8.27 11.30
C THR A 87 1.78 6.80 11.71
N SER A 88 0.67 6.09 11.55
CA SER A 88 0.60 4.66 11.93
C SER A 88 1.47 3.77 11.04
N LEU A 89 1.68 4.15 9.77
CA LEU A 89 2.40 3.33 8.79
C LEU A 89 3.90 3.63 8.78
N LEU A 90 4.30 4.91 8.87
CA LEU A 90 5.66 5.36 8.65
C LEU A 90 6.26 6.12 9.84
N GLY A 91 5.45 6.53 10.82
CA GLY A 91 5.96 7.18 12.02
C GLY A 91 6.71 6.21 12.91
N THR A 92 7.70 6.72 13.63
CA THR A 92 8.46 5.95 14.62
C THR A 92 7.50 5.35 15.66
N GLY A 93 7.51 4.02 15.82
CA GLY A 93 6.60 3.30 16.72
C GLY A 93 5.14 3.23 16.25
N GLY A 94 4.86 3.56 14.99
CA GLY A 94 3.52 3.44 14.41
C GLY A 94 3.00 2.00 14.45
N SER A 95 1.70 1.82 14.71
CA SER A 95 1.07 0.50 14.90
C SER A 95 1.08 -0.41 13.67
N LEU A 96 1.27 0.15 12.48
CA LEU A 96 1.39 -0.57 11.20
C LEU A 96 2.82 -0.53 10.65
N ASN A 97 3.75 0.06 11.39
CA ASN A 97 5.17 0.14 11.02
C ASN A 97 5.89 -1.18 11.38
N TYR A 98 5.47 -2.27 10.77
CA TYR A 98 6.05 -3.60 11.02
C TYR A 98 7.52 -3.69 10.61
N GLY A 99 7.94 -2.91 9.61
CA GLY A 99 9.34 -2.78 9.20
C GLY A 99 10.22 -2.04 10.21
N ARG A 100 9.63 -1.52 11.30
CA ARG A 100 10.33 -0.77 12.37
C ARG A 100 11.15 0.40 11.83
N TRP A 101 10.64 1.03 10.78
CA TRP A 101 11.24 2.22 10.21
C TRP A 101 11.37 3.31 11.27
N THR A 102 12.54 3.89 11.40
CA THR A 102 12.82 4.99 12.32
C THR A 102 13.65 6.04 11.61
N ASN A 103 13.06 7.20 11.37
CA ASN A 103 13.74 8.31 10.73
C ASN A 103 13.13 9.64 11.25
N PRO A 104 13.90 10.42 12.01
CA PRO A 104 13.42 11.68 12.60
C PRO A 104 12.90 12.68 11.58
N GLN A 105 13.46 12.70 10.38
CA GLN A 105 12.99 13.58 9.30
C GLN A 105 11.62 13.13 8.77
N THR A 106 11.39 11.82 8.66
CA THR A 106 10.06 11.29 8.33
C THR A 106 9.03 11.74 9.36
N ASP A 107 9.33 11.60 10.65
CA ASP A 107 8.43 12.01 11.74
C ASP A 107 8.11 13.51 11.69
N GLN A 108 9.11 14.33 11.44
CA GLN A 108 8.95 15.79 11.29
C GLN A 108 8.08 16.15 10.08
N LEU A 109 8.28 15.50 8.93
CA LEU A 109 7.50 15.77 7.72
C LEU A 109 6.05 15.29 7.86
N ILE A 110 5.81 14.16 8.53
CA ILE A 110 4.45 13.70 8.85
C ILE A 110 3.75 14.71 9.80
N ALA A 111 4.44 15.20 10.82
CA ALA A 111 3.90 16.20 11.72
C ALA A 111 3.61 17.52 11.00
N ALA A 112 4.52 17.97 10.13
CA ALA A 112 4.35 19.17 9.31
C ALA A 112 3.15 19.06 8.38
N LEU A 113 2.91 17.90 7.75
CA LEU A 113 1.73 17.66 6.92
C LEU A 113 0.42 17.83 7.70
N GLY A 114 0.40 17.39 8.97
CA GLY A 114 -0.76 17.55 9.86
C GLY A 114 -1.04 18.98 10.29
N ALA A 115 0.00 19.81 10.38
CA ALA A 115 -0.07 21.19 10.92
C ALA A 115 -0.08 22.27 9.83
N SER A 116 0.27 21.94 8.58
CA SER A 116 0.46 22.92 7.51
C SER A 116 -0.86 23.46 6.95
N GLU A 117 -0.94 24.75 6.73
CA GLU A 117 -1.99 25.39 5.92
C GLU A 117 -1.79 25.08 4.43
N ASP A 118 -0.56 25.02 3.95
CA ASP A 118 -0.21 24.55 2.60
C ASP A 118 0.08 23.03 2.62
N ARG A 119 -1.01 22.25 2.62
CA ARG A 119 -0.92 20.79 2.61
C ARG A 119 -0.29 20.22 1.34
N ALA A 120 -0.41 20.93 0.21
CA ALA A 120 0.16 20.47 -1.05
C ALA A 120 1.69 20.52 -1.00
N ALA A 121 2.27 21.61 -0.57
CA ALA A 121 3.72 21.73 -0.40
C ALA A 121 4.26 20.75 0.66
N ALA A 122 3.56 20.59 1.80
CA ALA A 122 3.96 19.65 2.85
C ALA A 122 3.92 18.20 2.34
N MET A 123 2.88 17.81 1.58
CA MET A 123 2.79 16.49 0.96
C MET A 123 3.91 16.27 -0.05
N GLN A 124 4.20 17.26 -0.89
CA GLN A 124 5.29 17.18 -1.87
C GLN A 124 6.65 16.95 -1.20
N ALA A 125 6.93 17.66 -0.11
CA ALA A 125 8.16 17.49 0.65
C ALA A 125 8.27 16.09 1.26
N LEU A 126 7.17 15.57 1.84
CA LEU A 126 7.12 14.21 2.38
C LEU A 126 7.32 13.16 1.27
N CYS A 127 6.63 13.30 0.14
CA CYS A 127 6.78 12.37 -0.99
C CYS A 127 8.21 12.37 -1.54
N ALA A 128 8.85 13.53 -1.68
CA ALA A 128 10.23 13.61 -2.15
C ALA A 128 11.20 12.88 -1.20
N HIS A 129 11.01 13.05 0.10
CA HIS A 129 11.79 12.34 1.12
C HIS A 129 11.55 10.82 1.06
N LEU A 130 10.29 10.38 1.01
CA LEU A 130 9.94 8.95 0.94
C LEU A 130 10.45 8.27 -0.33
N LEU A 131 10.51 8.99 -1.46
CA LEU A 131 11.11 8.48 -2.70
C LEU A 131 12.62 8.27 -2.59
N THR A 132 13.29 9.04 -1.76
CA THR A 132 14.74 8.92 -1.52
C THR A 132 15.06 7.80 -0.55
N GLU A 133 14.33 7.72 0.55
CA GLU A 133 14.56 6.75 1.62
C GLU A 133 13.94 5.37 1.33
N ALA A 134 12.87 5.35 0.53
CA ALA A 134 12.15 4.15 0.09
C ALA A 134 11.75 3.16 1.21
N PRO A 135 11.18 3.61 2.35
CA PRO A 135 10.75 2.70 3.41
C PRO A 135 9.59 1.80 2.99
N ILE A 136 8.83 2.21 1.99
CA ILE A 136 7.75 1.46 1.34
C ILE A 136 7.87 1.59 -0.18
N LEU A 137 7.44 0.56 -0.88
CA LEU A 137 7.33 0.53 -2.35
C LEU A 137 5.84 0.42 -2.71
N PRO A 138 5.18 1.54 -3.10
CA PRO A 138 3.80 1.48 -3.52
C PRO A 138 3.69 0.72 -4.83
N LEU A 139 2.86 -0.34 -4.86
CA LEU A 139 2.67 -1.18 -6.04
C LEU A 139 1.42 -0.77 -6.83
N CYS A 140 0.29 -0.59 -6.15
CA CYS A 140 -0.97 -0.19 -6.78
C CYS A 140 -1.93 0.41 -5.76
N PHE A 141 -2.91 1.15 -6.27
CA PHE A 141 -4.09 1.54 -5.53
C PHE A 141 -5.25 0.62 -5.91
N LYS A 142 -5.97 0.14 -4.90
CA LYS A 142 -7.17 -0.65 -5.10
C LYS A 142 -8.36 0.30 -5.19
N SER A 143 -9.09 0.24 -6.30
CA SER A 143 -10.36 0.93 -6.44
C SER A 143 -11.49 0.04 -5.92
N THR A 144 -12.50 0.67 -5.33
CA THR A 144 -13.77 0.02 -4.97
C THR A 144 -14.87 0.62 -5.83
N SER A 145 -15.84 -0.20 -6.23
CA SER A 145 -16.99 0.25 -7.01
C SER A 145 -18.27 -0.02 -6.23
N VAL A 146 -19.20 0.92 -6.29
CA VAL A 146 -20.58 0.70 -5.87
C VAL A 146 -21.39 0.29 -7.09
N LEU A 147 -22.01 -0.86 -7.03
CA LEU A 147 -22.86 -1.38 -8.11
C LEU A 147 -24.31 -1.23 -7.69
N SER A 148 -25.13 -0.68 -8.57
CA SER A 148 -26.59 -0.59 -8.42
C SER A 148 -27.25 -1.15 -9.66
N GLN A 149 -28.51 -1.57 -9.51
CA GLN A 149 -29.33 -1.96 -10.68
C GLN A 149 -29.58 -0.73 -11.56
N ALA A 150 -29.33 -0.87 -12.85
CA ALA A 150 -29.53 0.21 -13.82
C ALA A 150 -30.96 0.74 -13.77
N GLY A 151 -31.14 2.06 -13.72
CA GLY A 151 -32.42 2.74 -13.68
C GLY A 151 -33.17 2.65 -12.34
N VAL A 152 -32.53 2.12 -11.28
CA VAL A 152 -33.14 2.09 -9.93
C VAL A 152 -32.61 3.20 -9.04
N LEU A 153 -31.31 3.46 -9.11
CA LEU A 153 -30.67 4.50 -8.31
C LEU A 153 -29.92 5.48 -9.22
N GLU A 154 -30.15 6.77 -8.99
CA GLU A 154 -29.43 7.86 -9.65
C GLU A 154 -28.83 8.81 -8.60
N GLY A 155 -27.86 9.63 -9.02
CA GLY A 155 -27.21 10.60 -8.15
C GLY A 155 -26.17 10.01 -7.19
N LEU A 156 -25.74 8.76 -7.41
CA LEU A 156 -24.70 8.12 -6.59
C LEU A 156 -23.37 8.86 -6.73
N THR A 157 -22.83 9.33 -5.61
CA THR A 157 -21.51 10.00 -5.52
C THR A 157 -20.62 9.32 -4.47
N PRO A 158 -20.36 8.01 -4.62
CA PRO A 158 -19.60 7.26 -3.60
C PRO A 158 -18.19 7.80 -3.43
N THR A 159 -17.71 7.81 -2.20
CA THR A 159 -16.31 8.06 -1.89
C THR A 159 -15.61 6.77 -1.42
N ALA A 160 -14.29 6.74 -1.44
CA ALA A 160 -13.54 5.60 -0.93
C ALA A 160 -13.77 5.35 0.57
N ALA A 161 -14.13 6.39 1.33
CA ALA A 161 -14.40 6.32 2.75
C ALA A 161 -15.86 5.92 3.03
N GLU A 162 -16.80 6.41 2.23
CA GLU A 162 -18.22 6.28 2.47
C GLU A 162 -18.98 5.96 1.17
N PRO A 163 -19.45 4.70 0.99
CA PRO A 163 -20.16 4.29 -0.21
C PRO A 163 -21.51 5.00 -0.41
N PHE A 164 -22.13 5.45 0.68
CA PHE A 164 -23.43 6.15 0.68
C PHE A 164 -23.27 7.65 0.94
N TYR A 165 -22.14 8.23 0.58
CA TYR A 165 -21.93 9.66 0.70
C TYR A 165 -23.04 10.43 -0.03
N ASN A 166 -23.60 11.44 0.65
CA ASN A 166 -24.67 12.30 0.14
C ASN A 166 -25.95 11.52 -0.19
N LEU A 167 -26.34 10.57 0.68
CA LEU A 167 -27.51 9.70 0.51
C LEU A 167 -28.82 10.48 0.25
N GLU A 168 -28.96 11.67 0.82
CA GLU A 168 -30.11 12.55 0.63
C GLU A 168 -30.27 13.05 -0.81
N SER A 169 -29.23 13.01 -1.64
CA SER A 169 -29.28 13.39 -3.05
C SER A 169 -29.65 12.23 -3.98
N PHE A 170 -29.77 11.01 -3.46
CA PHE A 170 -30.10 9.85 -4.26
C PHE A 170 -31.56 9.89 -4.70
N THR A 171 -31.79 9.58 -5.97
CA THR A 171 -33.14 9.37 -6.50
C THR A 171 -33.37 7.87 -6.67
N VAL A 172 -34.45 7.37 -6.08
CA VAL A 172 -34.87 5.98 -6.19
C VAL A 172 -36.04 5.89 -7.15
N HIS A 173 -35.85 5.18 -8.25
CA HIS A 173 -36.92 4.89 -9.22
C HIS A 173 -37.53 3.53 -8.88
N LEU A 174 -38.68 3.56 -8.21
CA LEU A 174 -39.44 2.35 -7.95
C LEU A 174 -40.11 1.92 -9.25
N ARG A 175 -39.98 0.64 -9.62
CA ARG A 175 -40.77 0.09 -10.72
C ARG A 175 -42.23 0.19 -10.32
N GLY A 176 -43.01 1.03 -11.05
CA GLY A 176 -44.43 1.04 -10.92
C GLY A 176 -45.00 -0.32 -11.33
N GLU A 177 -46.00 -0.81 -10.65
CA GLU A 177 -46.73 -2.06 -10.94
C GLU A 177 -47.46 -2.08 -12.28
N ASN A 178 -47.24 -1.12 -13.18
CA ASN A 178 -47.93 -0.97 -14.45
C ASN A 178 -46.96 -1.03 -15.64
N ALA A 179 -46.48 -2.22 -15.95
CA ALA A 179 -46.05 -2.59 -17.27
C ALA A 179 -46.70 -3.95 -17.59
N SER A 180 -48.03 -3.90 -17.84
CA SER A 180 -48.74 -4.95 -18.55
C SER A 180 -48.54 -4.81 -20.05
#